data_cc19b45da47b9b2a4c108247d97dc851
#
_entry.id   cc19b45da47b9b2a4c108247d97dc851
#
_cell.length_a   1.000
_cell.length_b   1.000
_cell.length_c   1.000
_cell.angle_alpha   90.00
_cell.angle_beta   90.00
_cell.angle_gamma   90.00
#
_symmetry.space_group_name_H-M   'P 1'
#
loop_
_entity.id
_entity.type
_entity.pdbx_description
1 polymer ?
#
loop_
_entity_poly.entity_id
_entity_poly.type
_entity_poly.pdbx_seq_one_letter_code
_entity_poly.pdbx_strand_id
1 'polypeptide(L)'
;MNGLLIDDDELYARTLQRMLARRGIETRIALDAGAALRLAREEPPDFALVDLKLGESSGLNLIEPLRALRADMRILLVTGYASVATAVESIKRGADDYLPKPASLSSIVRALGLEAKVEDPEPEDTMTPLHRLEWEHIQQALAETDGNISAAARLLGMHRRSLQRKLMKRPGPERRSIDE
;
A
#
# COMPACT_ATOMS: atom_id res chain seq x y z
N MET A 1 3.70 -12.05 17.70
CA MET A 1 4.34 -11.41 16.56
C MET A 1 4.03 -9.92 16.62
N ASN A 2 5.04 -9.09 16.65
CA ASN A 2 4.88 -7.64 16.72
C ASN A 2 5.33 -6.98 15.40
N GLY A 3 4.61 -5.95 14.98
CA GLY A 3 4.88 -5.22 13.74
C GLY A 3 5.06 -3.73 13.94
N LEU A 4 5.67 -3.08 12.96
CA LEU A 4 5.80 -1.63 12.90
C LEU A 4 5.16 -1.10 11.61
N LEU A 5 4.16 -0.23 11.77
CA LEU A 5 3.49 0.47 10.66
C LEU A 5 4.11 1.85 10.55
N ILE A 6 4.69 2.17 9.41
CA ILE A 6 5.42 3.41 9.16
C ILE A 6 4.74 4.14 7.99
N ASP A 7 3.94 5.14 8.33
CA ASP A 7 3.08 5.84 7.36
C ASP A 7 2.73 7.22 7.92
N ASP A 8 2.85 8.29 7.16
CA ASP A 8 2.49 9.64 7.58
C ASP A 8 0.97 9.89 7.57
N ASP A 9 0.20 9.01 6.90
CA ASP A 9 -1.26 8.96 7.03
C ASP A 9 -1.67 8.18 8.29
N GLU A 10 -1.85 8.91 9.40
CA GLU A 10 -2.26 8.33 10.68
C GLU A 10 -3.59 7.56 10.59
N LEU A 11 -4.54 8.03 9.77
CA LEU A 11 -5.85 7.39 9.62
C LEU A 11 -5.71 6.01 8.95
N TYR A 12 -4.91 5.93 7.89
CA TYR A 12 -4.59 4.68 7.22
C TYR A 12 -3.87 3.72 8.16
N ALA A 13 -2.80 4.18 8.84
CA ALA A 13 -2.03 3.39 9.78
C ALA A 13 -2.89 2.82 10.92
N ARG A 14 -3.77 3.63 11.54
CA ARG A 14 -4.70 3.20 12.59
C ARG A 14 -5.75 2.22 12.08
N THR A 15 -6.20 2.39 10.84
CA THR A 15 -7.16 1.46 10.22
C THR A 15 -6.51 0.10 10.01
N LEU A 16 -5.30 0.08 9.45
CA LEU A 16 -4.55 -1.14 9.24
C LEU A 16 -4.17 -1.82 10.56
N GLN A 17 -3.77 -1.06 11.58
CA GLN A 17 -3.51 -1.57 12.92
C GLN A 17 -4.72 -2.33 13.49
N ARG A 18 -5.92 -1.75 13.40
CA ARG A 18 -7.16 -2.40 13.86
C ARG A 18 -7.48 -3.68 13.09
N MET A 19 -7.21 -3.68 11.78
CA MET A 19 -7.43 -4.86 10.94
C MET A 19 -6.46 -6.00 11.30
N LEU A 20 -5.21 -5.69 11.55
CA LEU A 20 -4.18 -6.65 11.99
C LEU A 20 -4.46 -7.16 13.41
N ALA A 21 -4.87 -6.28 14.32
CA ALA A 21 -5.22 -6.66 15.70
C ALA A 21 -6.38 -7.68 15.77
N ARG A 22 -7.37 -7.59 14.86
CA ARG A 22 -8.43 -8.60 14.74
C ARG A 22 -7.92 -10.00 14.36
N ARG A 23 -6.71 -10.10 13.82
CA ARG A 23 -6.02 -11.36 13.51
C ARG A 23 -4.98 -11.74 14.56
N GLY A 24 -4.97 -11.07 15.72
CA GLY A 24 -4.01 -11.32 16.79
C GLY A 24 -2.60 -10.81 16.50
N ILE A 25 -2.44 -9.89 15.54
CA ILE A 25 -1.15 -9.30 15.18
C ILE A 25 -1.05 -7.92 15.84
N GLU A 26 -0.13 -7.80 16.80
CA GLU A 26 0.12 -6.53 17.47
C GLU A 26 1.03 -5.64 16.63
N THR A 27 0.71 -4.34 16.56
CA THR A 27 1.49 -3.38 15.78
C THR A 27 1.61 -2.05 16.49
N ARG A 28 2.77 -1.40 16.29
CA ARG A 28 3.03 -0.01 16.69
C ARG A 28 3.01 0.87 15.46
N ILE A 29 2.72 2.16 15.63
CA ILE A 29 2.64 3.14 14.54
C ILE A 29 3.77 4.15 14.69
N ALA A 30 4.44 4.46 13.60
CA ALA A 30 5.37 5.56 13.44
C ALA A 30 4.92 6.44 12.27
N LEU A 31 4.80 7.75 12.49
CA LEU A 31 4.33 8.71 11.50
C LEU A 31 5.48 9.37 10.72
N ASP A 32 6.71 9.11 11.13
CA ASP A 32 7.93 9.62 10.49
C ASP A 32 9.11 8.65 10.66
N ALA A 33 10.16 8.91 9.90
CA ALA A 33 11.35 8.06 9.88
C ALA A 33 12.09 8.04 11.24
N GLY A 34 12.11 9.15 11.95
CA GLY A 34 12.77 9.25 13.26
C GLY A 34 12.05 8.43 14.32
N ALA A 35 10.72 8.53 14.38
CA ALA A 35 9.87 7.72 15.25
C ALA A 35 10.01 6.23 14.92
N ALA A 36 10.06 5.88 13.63
CA ALA A 36 10.21 4.51 13.18
C ALA A 36 11.51 3.87 13.70
N LEU A 37 12.64 4.53 13.51
CA LEU A 37 13.94 4.03 13.96
C LEU A 37 14.06 3.99 15.49
N ARG A 38 13.47 4.94 16.20
CA ARG A 38 13.42 4.92 17.66
C ARG A 38 12.66 3.71 18.17
N LEU A 39 11.42 3.52 17.70
CA LEU A 39 10.59 2.39 18.09
C LEU A 39 11.22 1.05 17.71
N ALA A 40 11.83 0.95 16.53
CA ALA A 40 12.49 -0.27 16.09
C ALA A 40 13.73 -0.62 16.92
N ARG A 41 14.46 0.38 17.47
CA ARG A 41 15.61 0.14 18.37
C ARG A 41 15.16 -0.25 19.78
N GLU A 42 14.09 0.34 20.29
CA GLU A 42 13.52 0.00 21.60
C GLU A 42 13.06 -1.47 21.62
N GLU A 43 12.38 -1.90 20.57
CA GLU A 43 11.90 -3.26 20.42
C GLU A 43 11.89 -3.62 18.93
N PRO A 44 12.89 -4.39 18.45
CA PRO A 44 12.98 -4.80 17.04
C PRO A 44 11.74 -5.60 16.61
N PRO A 45 10.95 -5.10 15.64
CA PRO A 45 9.74 -5.78 15.22
C PRO A 45 10.04 -7.03 14.37
N ASP A 46 9.06 -7.94 14.31
CA ASP A 46 9.11 -9.11 13.43
C ASP A 46 8.93 -8.69 11.97
N PHE A 47 8.13 -7.63 11.73
CA PHE A 47 7.93 -7.06 10.41
C PHE A 47 7.73 -5.54 10.46
N ALA A 48 8.02 -4.88 9.35
CA ALA A 48 7.75 -3.47 9.11
C ALA A 48 6.96 -3.28 7.80
N LEU A 49 5.86 -2.53 7.88
CA LEU A 49 5.17 -2.00 6.69
C LEU A 49 5.58 -0.53 6.55
N VAL A 50 6.18 -0.19 5.42
CA VAL A 50 6.82 1.11 5.22
C VAL A 50 6.16 1.81 4.04
N ASP A 51 5.59 3.00 4.24
CA ASP A 51 5.24 3.84 3.10
C ASP A 51 6.48 4.43 2.47
N LEU A 52 6.47 4.54 1.15
CA LEU A 52 7.53 5.17 0.38
C LEU A 52 7.65 6.67 0.71
N LYS A 53 6.50 7.35 0.87
CA LYS A 53 6.44 8.78 1.17
C LYS A 53 6.17 8.97 2.66
N LEU A 54 7.10 9.57 3.37
CA LEU A 54 7.00 9.89 4.79
C LEU A 54 7.25 11.39 5.00
N GLY A 55 6.23 12.21 4.72
CA GLY A 55 6.38 13.66 4.68
C GLY A 55 7.38 14.09 3.62
N GLU A 56 8.49 14.68 4.03
CA GLU A 56 9.60 15.09 3.15
C GLU A 56 10.66 13.97 2.96
N SER A 57 10.55 12.87 3.69
CA SER A 57 11.50 11.75 3.66
C SER A 57 11.01 10.62 2.77
N SER A 58 11.96 9.78 2.31
CA SER A 58 11.63 8.55 1.58
C SER A 58 11.76 7.33 2.50
N GLY A 59 10.73 6.49 2.54
CA GLY A 59 10.74 5.22 3.25
C GLY A 59 11.81 4.23 2.76
N LEU A 60 12.31 4.39 1.52
CA LEU A 60 13.45 3.62 1.02
C LEU A 60 14.68 3.73 1.93
N ASN A 61 14.88 4.88 2.55
CA ASN A 61 16.03 5.14 3.42
C ASN A 61 15.92 4.43 4.78
N LEU A 62 14.76 3.84 5.10
CA LEU A 62 14.54 3.06 6.33
C LEU A 62 14.88 1.59 6.16
N ILE A 63 14.91 1.06 4.94
CA ILE A 63 15.05 -0.38 4.68
C ILE A 63 16.37 -0.91 5.26
N GLU A 64 17.50 -0.31 4.88
CA GLU A 64 18.82 -0.73 5.35
C GLU A 64 19.00 -0.60 6.87
N PRO A 65 18.63 0.54 7.51
CA PRO A 65 18.66 0.67 8.96
C PRO A 65 17.77 -0.35 9.69
N LEU A 66 16.57 -0.64 9.20
CA LEU A 66 15.68 -1.64 9.80
C LEU A 66 16.26 -3.05 9.66
N ARG A 67 16.78 -3.40 8.49
CA ARG A 67 17.45 -4.67 8.24
C ARG A 67 18.68 -4.87 9.12
N ALA A 68 19.43 -3.79 9.41
CA ALA A 68 20.59 -3.83 10.30
C ALA A 68 20.20 -4.10 11.77
N LEU A 69 18.99 -3.68 12.20
CA LEU A 69 18.50 -3.94 13.56
C LEU A 69 18.09 -5.41 13.75
N ARG A 70 17.53 -6.03 12.72
CA ARG A 70 17.09 -7.42 12.74
C ARG A 70 17.15 -8.03 11.34
N ALA A 71 18.06 -8.96 11.14
CA ALA A 71 18.35 -9.54 9.82
C ALA A 71 17.18 -10.34 9.23
N ASP A 72 16.33 -10.95 10.06
CA ASP A 72 15.16 -11.75 9.68
C ASP A 72 13.84 -10.96 9.72
N MET A 73 13.88 -9.63 9.96
CA MET A 73 12.71 -8.76 9.90
C MET A 73 12.09 -8.82 8.50
N ARG A 74 10.78 -9.01 8.40
CA ARG A 74 10.05 -8.87 7.13
C ARG A 74 9.77 -7.40 6.85
N ILE A 75 10.34 -6.86 5.76
CA ILE A 75 10.18 -5.44 5.38
C ILE A 75 9.38 -5.37 4.09
N LEU A 76 8.17 -4.80 4.17
CA LEU A 76 7.31 -4.59 3.00
C LEU A 76 7.12 -3.10 2.76
N LEU A 77 7.33 -2.66 1.52
CA LEU A 77 6.88 -1.34 1.09
C LEU A 77 5.41 -1.40 0.67
N VAL A 78 4.59 -0.49 1.22
CA VAL A 78 3.17 -0.36 0.89
C VAL A 78 2.89 1.09 0.53
N THR A 79 2.75 1.42 -0.76
CA THR A 79 2.71 2.81 -1.20
C THR A 79 1.73 3.11 -2.33
N GLY A 80 1.16 4.33 -2.32
CA GLY A 80 0.35 4.85 -3.42
C GLY A 80 1.15 5.30 -4.64
N TYR A 81 2.48 5.39 -4.52
CA TYR A 81 3.40 5.83 -5.58
C TYR A 81 4.12 4.65 -6.23
N ALA A 82 3.35 3.64 -6.67
CA ALA A 82 3.88 2.42 -7.23
C ALA A 82 4.53 2.65 -8.59
N SER A 83 5.84 2.34 -8.70
CA SER A 83 6.56 2.27 -9.97
C SER A 83 7.49 1.05 -9.99
N VAL A 84 7.75 0.51 -11.19
CA VAL A 84 8.69 -0.60 -11.37
C VAL A 84 10.08 -0.23 -10.85
N ALA A 85 10.53 1.00 -11.10
CA ALA A 85 11.84 1.48 -10.67
C ALA A 85 11.95 1.49 -9.14
N THR A 86 10.91 1.99 -8.45
CA THR A 86 10.87 2.03 -6.98
C THR A 86 10.79 0.64 -6.36
N ALA A 87 10.01 -0.27 -6.98
CA ALA A 87 9.94 -1.66 -6.54
C ALA A 87 11.32 -2.35 -6.64
N VAL A 88 12.00 -2.22 -7.78
CA VAL A 88 13.35 -2.77 -7.97
C VAL A 88 14.34 -2.18 -6.97
N GLU A 89 14.29 -0.87 -6.73
CA GLU A 89 15.19 -0.21 -5.78
C GLU A 89 14.94 -0.68 -4.34
N SER A 90 13.68 -0.84 -3.94
CA SER A 90 13.33 -1.33 -2.59
C SER A 90 13.87 -2.73 -2.32
N ILE A 91 13.73 -3.65 -3.30
CA ILE A 91 14.24 -5.02 -3.19
C ILE A 91 15.77 -5.03 -3.12
N LYS A 92 16.45 -4.21 -3.93
CA LYS A 92 17.92 -4.07 -3.88
C LYS A 92 18.43 -3.57 -2.53
N ARG A 93 17.65 -2.73 -1.83
CA ARG A 93 17.97 -2.24 -0.48
C ARG A 93 17.64 -3.23 0.63
N GLY A 94 17.02 -4.35 0.30
CA GLY A 94 16.72 -5.43 1.25
C GLY A 94 15.28 -5.47 1.75
N ALA A 95 14.32 -4.84 1.06
CA ALA A 95 12.91 -5.11 1.27
C ALA A 95 12.57 -6.52 0.75
N ASP A 96 11.64 -7.18 1.43
CA ASP A 96 11.20 -8.53 1.05
C ASP A 96 10.11 -8.50 -0.02
N ASP A 97 9.27 -7.45 -0.01
CA ASP A 97 8.19 -7.30 -1.00
C ASP A 97 7.74 -5.84 -1.14
N TYR A 98 6.92 -5.61 -2.15
CA TYR A 98 6.41 -4.29 -2.53
C TYR A 98 4.94 -4.38 -2.95
N LEU A 99 4.06 -3.65 -2.26
CA LEU A 99 2.63 -3.67 -2.48
C LEU A 99 2.10 -2.27 -2.84
N PRO A 100 1.33 -2.12 -3.93
CA PRO A 100 0.66 -0.86 -4.22
C PRO A 100 -0.53 -0.63 -3.27
N LYS A 101 -0.74 0.61 -2.81
CA LYS A 101 -1.97 1.01 -2.13
C LYS A 101 -3.09 1.20 -3.19
N PRO A 102 -4.32 0.77 -2.92
CA PRO A 102 -4.81 0.14 -1.70
C PRO A 102 -4.40 -1.34 -1.59
N ALA A 103 -3.62 -1.69 -0.57
CA ALA A 103 -3.26 -3.07 -0.30
C ALA A 103 -4.34 -3.74 0.55
N SER A 104 -4.82 -4.91 0.12
CA SER A 104 -5.77 -5.69 0.92
C SER A 104 -5.06 -6.32 2.13
N LEU A 105 -5.81 -6.54 3.22
CA LEU A 105 -5.26 -7.23 4.39
C LEU A 105 -4.72 -8.63 4.04
N SER A 106 -5.40 -9.35 3.14
CA SER A 106 -4.96 -10.66 2.66
C SER A 106 -3.63 -10.58 1.91
N SER A 107 -3.45 -9.58 1.03
CA SER A 107 -2.19 -9.36 0.32
C SER A 107 -1.04 -9.07 1.29
N ILE A 108 -1.27 -8.23 2.30
CA ILE A 108 -0.27 -7.91 3.33
C ILE A 108 0.10 -9.16 4.14
N VAL A 109 -0.89 -9.90 4.64
CA VAL A 109 -0.68 -11.12 5.44
C VAL A 109 0.07 -12.19 4.63
N ARG A 110 -0.26 -12.35 3.34
CA ARG A 110 0.44 -13.26 2.42
C ARG A 110 1.89 -12.83 2.23
N ALA A 111 2.15 -11.56 1.92
CA ALA A 111 3.50 -11.03 1.72
C ALA A 111 4.35 -11.12 3.00
N LEU A 112 3.72 -11.04 4.18
CA LEU A 112 4.39 -11.27 5.46
C LEU A 112 4.65 -12.77 5.74
N GLY A 113 4.11 -13.69 4.94
CA GLY A 113 4.22 -15.14 5.18
C GLY A 113 3.46 -15.59 6.43
N LEU A 114 2.42 -14.85 6.82
CA LEU A 114 1.60 -15.08 8.01
C LEU A 114 0.36 -15.92 7.73
N GLU A 115 0.29 -16.58 6.61
CA GLU A 115 -0.77 -17.53 6.32
C GLU A 115 -0.63 -18.70 7.32
N ALA A 116 -1.33 -18.57 8.47
CA ALA A 116 -1.72 -19.77 9.20
C ALA A 116 -2.54 -20.62 8.23
N LYS A 117 -2.32 -21.93 8.22
CA LYS A 117 -3.14 -22.93 7.52
C LYS A 117 -4.61 -22.79 7.97
N VAL A 118 -5.27 -21.79 7.47
CA VAL A 118 -6.72 -21.69 7.43
C VAL A 118 -7.04 -22.03 5.98
N GLU A 119 -7.82 -23.09 5.81
CA GLU A 119 -8.45 -23.41 4.54
C GLU A 119 -8.95 -22.10 3.95
N ASP A 120 -8.35 -21.67 2.86
CA ASP A 120 -8.76 -20.50 2.12
C ASP A 120 -10.26 -20.62 1.83
N PRO A 121 -11.08 -19.63 2.13
CA PRO A 121 -12.15 -19.37 1.21
C PRO A 121 -11.42 -19.05 -0.11
N GLU A 122 -11.73 -19.82 -1.15
CA GLU A 122 -11.16 -19.69 -2.49
C GLU A 122 -10.92 -18.21 -2.80
N PRO A 123 -9.73 -17.84 -3.33
CA PRO A 123 -9.55 -16.47 -3.75
C PRO A 123 -10.74 -16.17 -4.64
N GLU A 124 -11.59 -15.23 -4.21
CA GLU A 124 -12.54 -14.66 -5.14
C GLU A 124 -11.68 -14.11 -6.28
N ASP A 125 -11.64 -14.86 -7.36
CA ASP A 125 -11.00 -14.55 -8.64
C ASP A 125 -11.81 -13.43 -9.32
N THR A 126 -12.22 -12.47 -8.51
CA THR A 126 -12.76 -11.21 -8.97
C THR A 126 -11.55 -10.32 -9.27
N MET A 127 -11.02 -10.54 -10.50
CA MET A 127 -10.20 -9.50 -11.13
C MET A 127 -10.91 -8.18 -10.90
N THR A 128 -10.22 -7.25 -10.23
CA THR A 128 -10.76 -5.89 -10.05
C THR A 128 -11.27 -5.42 -11.41
N PRO A 129 -12.57 -5.11 -11.55
CA PRO A 129 -13.13 -4.80 -12.86
C PRO A 129 -12.28 -3.73 -13.55
N LEU A 130 -11.93 -3.94 -14.80
CA LEU A 130 -10.97 -3.10 -15.56
C LEU A 130 -11.32 -1.60 -15.45
N HIS A 131 -12.60 -1.27 -15.36
CA HIS A 131 -13.09 0.10 -15.18
C HIS A 131 -12.76 0.69 -13.81
N ARG A 132 -12.56 -0.13 -12.76
CA ARG A 132 -12.17 0.32 -11.43
C ARG A 132 -10.68 0.65 -11.39
N LEU A 133 -9.83 -0.20 -11.96
CA LEU A 133 -8.40 0.08 -12.14
C LEU A 133 -8.20 1.33 -12.99
N GLU A 134 -8.98 1.48 -14.06
CA GLU A 134 -8.94 2.67 -14.91
C GLU A 134 -9.37 3.93 -14.12
N TRP A 135 -10.39 3.83 -13.27
CA TRP A 135 -10.83 4.92 -12.41
C TRP A 135 -9.76 5.33 -11.39
N GLU A 136 -9.13 4.37 -10.74
CA GLU A 136 -8.04 4.61 -9.79
C GLU A 136 -6.85 5.30 -10.45
N HIS A 137 -6.44 4.86 -11.66
CA HIS A 137 -5.41 5.52 -12.46
C HIS A 137 -5.78 6.97 -12.83
N ILE A 138 -7.05 7.22 -13.14
CA ILE A 138 -7.55 8.57 -13.44
C ILE A 138 -7.47 9.46 -12.20
N GLN A 139 -7.89 8.96 -11.03
CA GLN A 139 -7.83 9.72 -9.78
C GLN A 139 -6.38 10.03 -9.39
N GLN A 140 -5.48 9.08 -9.55
CA GLN A 140 -4.05 9.27 -9.31
C GLN A 140 -3.48 10.37 -10.21
N ALA A 141 -3.73 10.31 -11.52
CA ALA A 141 -3.23 11.32 -12.47
C ALA A 141 -3.80 12.72 -12.18
N LEU A 142 -5.04 12.82 -11.69
CA LEU A 142 -5.63 14.08 -11.26
C LEU A 142 -4.97 14.63 -9.98
N ALA A 143 -4.68 13.75 -9.02
CA ALA A 143 -3.96 14.14 -7.80
C ALA A 143 -2.54 14.65 -8.12
N GLU A 144 -1.80 13.98 -9.02
CA GLU A 144 -0.47 14.38 -9.45
C GLU A 144 -0.44 15.71 -10.25
N THR A 145 -1.58 16.10 -10.79
CA THR A 145 -1.71 17.33 -11.61
C THR A 145 -2.58 18.40 -10.96
N ASP A 146 -2.77 18.36 -9.64
CA ASP A 146 -3.61 19.30 -8.86
C ASP A 146 -5.01 19.51 -9.47
N GLY A 147 -5.61 18.44 -9.99
CA GLY A 147 -6.93 18.48 -10.63
C GLY A 147 -6.94 19.02 -12.07
N ASN A 148 -5.79 19.29 -12.66
CA ASN A 148 -5.69 19.81 -14.03
C ASN A 148 -6.00 18.71 -15.06
N ILE A 149 -7.24 18.67 -15.55
CA ILE A 149 -7.72 17.65 -16.50
C ILE A 149 -6.88 17.57 -17.78
N SER A 150 -6.34 18.69 -18.26
CA SER A 150 -5.52 18.69 -19.48
C SER A 150 -4.13 18.08 -19.25
N ALA A 151 -3.55 18.33 -18.08
CA ALA A 151 -2.28 17.74 -17.67
C ALA A 151 -2.45 16.23 -17.35
N ALA A 152 -3.50 15.86 -16.61
CA ALA A 152 -3.83 14.48 -16.32
C ALA A 152 -4.09 13.65 -17.58
N ALA A 153 -4.81 14.21 -18.57
CA ALA A 153 -5.04 13.53 -19.84
C ALA A 153 -3.72 13.26 -20.61
N ARG A 154 -2.78 14.20 -20.59
CA ARG A 154 -1.44 14.01 -21.18
C ARG A 154 -0.65 12.93 -20.44
N LEU A 155 -0.69 12.93 -19.12
CA LEU A 155 -0.03 11.93 -18.28
C LEU A 155 -0.55 10.52 -18.57
N LEU A 156 -1.87 10.38 -18.78
CA LEU A 156 -2.54 9.12 -19.10
C LEU A 156 -2.50 8.74 -20.59
N GLY A 157 -1.86 9.55 -21.45
CA GLY A 157 -1.80 9.29 -22.89
C GLY A 157 -3.16 9.32 -23.61
N MET A 158 -4.13 10.07 -23.07
CA MET A 158 -5.49 10.14 -23.63
C MET A 158 -5.93 11.56 -23.97
N HIS A 159 -6.96 11.69 -24.85
CA HIS A 159 -7.54 12.99 -25.15
C HIS A 159 -8.32 13.56 -23.97
N ARG A 160 -8.23 14.88 -23.74
CA ARG A 160 -8.98 15.60 -22.70
C ARG A 160 -10.47 15.28 -22.69
N ARG A 161 -11.11 15.23 -23.86
CA ARG A 161 -12.55 14.87 -23.96
C ARG A 161 -12.85 13.46 -23.47
N SER A 162 -11.94 12.51 -23.72
CA SER A 162 -12.08 11.13 -23.25
C SER A 162 -11.99 11.06 -21.74
N LEU A 163 -11.05 11.78 -21.13
CA LEU A 163 -10.92 11.87 -19.69
C LEU A 163 -12.16 12.52 -19.05
N GLN A 164 -12.64 13.64 -19.59
CA GLN A 164 -13.87 14.29 -19.09
C GLN A 164 -15.08 13.36 -19.13
N ARG A 165 -15.28 12.61 -20.24
CA ARG A 165 -16.37 11.63 -20.35
C ARG A 165 -16.25 10.50 -19.32
N LYS A 166 -15.04 10.06 -19.02
CA LYS A 166 -14.78 9.03 -17.99
C LYS A 166 -15.06 9.56 -16.59
N LEU A 167 -14.67 10.78 -16.28
CA LEU A 167 -14.96 11.44 -15.00
C LEU A 167 -16.47 11.64 -14.75
N MET A 168 -17.28 11.81 -15.80
CA MET A 168 -18.73 11.87 -15.68
C MET A 168 -19.40 10.52 -15.40
N LYS A 169 -18.71 9.40 -15.70
CA LYS A 169 -19.18 8.03 -15.45
C LYS A 169 -18.52 7.50 -14.19
N ARG A 170 -19.05 7.85 -13.00
CA ARG A 170 -18.63 7.20 -11.76
C ARG A 170 -18.92 5.69 -11.84
N PRO A 171 -17.99 4.80 -11.46
CA PRO A 171 -18.31 3.40 -11.26
C PRO A 171 -19.42 3.32 -10.20
N GLY A 172 -20.54 2.69 -10.58
CA GLY A 172 -21.64 2.44 -9.65
C GLY A 172 -21.24 1.43 -8.58
N PRO A 173 -21.97 1.34 -7.45
CA PRO A 173 -21.81 0.26 -6.49
C PRO A 173 -22.07 -1.08 -7.19
N GLU A 174 -21.28 -2.09 -6.83
CA GLU A 174 -21.44 -3.45 -7.35
C GLU A 174 -22.89 -3.93 -7.17
N ARG A 175 -23.53 -4.31 -8.25
CA ARG A 175 -24.76 -5.10 -8.19
C ARG A 175 -24.35 -6.48 -7.64
N ARG A 176 -24.71 -6.77 -6.39
CA ARG A 176 -24.79 -8.16 -5.93
C ARG A 176 -25.70 -8.91 -6.90
N SER A 177 -25.17 -9.87 -7.60
CA SER A 177 -25.97 -10.89 -8.27
C SER A 177 -26.73 -11.63 -7.17
N ILE A 178 -28.03 -11.38 -7.12
CA ILE A 178 -28.97 -12.22 -6.38
C ILE A 178 -29.28 -13.33 -7.39
N ASP A 179 -28.57 -14.43 -7.27
CA ASP A 179 -28.98 -15.68 -7.90
C ASP A 179 -30.04 -16.31 -7.01
N GLU A 180 -31.22 -16.49 -7.60
CA GLU A 180 -32.31 -17.32 -7.09
C GLU A 180 -31.94 -18.81 -7.05
#